data_5ddff095762f324b756b6e19ed92abb8
#
_entry.id   5ddff095762f324b756b6e19ed92abb8
#
_cell.length_a   1.000
_cell.length_b   1.000
_cell.length_c   1.000
_cell.angle_alpha   90.00
_cell.angle_beta   90.00
_cell.angle_gamma   90.00
#
_symmetry.space_group_name_H-M   'P 1'
#
loop_
_entity.id
_entity.type
_entity.pdbx_description
1 polymer ?
#
loop_
_entity_poly.entity_id
_entity_poly.type
_entity_poly.pdbx_seq_one_letter_code
_entity_poly.pdbx_strand_id
1 'polypeptide(L)'
;MSPADTRTQIMDAFAEQLAATGYRGISLVGVGRSVGIQKPSIYHHFPGGKEDLYIAVAERYIRDVGARISAALAGPGDVPHRLHALATVAAGQHGDAVTFEQRVSGLYVALMLAPVTRFFADARSEGVVTGEPEFLMNAFLHLARAADLTDETGPARIVALFLDGARPRA
;
A
#
# COMPACT_ATOMS: atom_id res chain seq x y z
N MET A 1 14.10 -26.97 -6.40
CA MET A 1 13.50 -25.62 -6.28
C MET A 1 12.51 -25.46 -7.44
N SER A 2 11.26 -25.14 -7.17
CA SER A 2 10.23 -24.97 -8.20
C SER A 2 10.45 -23.64 -8.95
N PRO A 3 10.13 -23.53 -10.26
CA PRO A 3 10.19 -22.25 -10.97
C PRO A 3 9.35 -21.12 -10.34
N ALA A 4 8.22 -21.46 -9.74
CA ALA A 4 7.39 -20.48 -9.00
C ALA A 4 8.09 -19.98 -7.72
N ASP A 5 8.84 -20.84 -7.04
CA ASP A 5 9.64 -20.50 -5.87
C ASP A 5 10.81 -19.57 -6.24
N THR A 6 11.52 -19.86 -7.34
CA THR A 6 12.60 -19.03 -7.84
C THR A 6 12.12 -17.64 -8.24
N ARG A 7 10.96 -17.53 -8.91
CA ARG A 7 10.38 -16.25 -9.29
C ARG A 7 10.08 -15.37 -8.07
N THR A 8 9.51 -15.97 -7.03
CA THR A 8 9.20 -15.28 -5.76
C THR A 8 10.49 -14.81 -5.07
N GLN A 9 11.50 -15.68 -4.97
CA GLN A 9 12.79 -15.31 -4.36
C GLN A 9 13.49 -14.15 -5.08
N ILE A 10 13.42 -14.10 -6.42
CA ILE A 10 13.94 -12.97 -7.20
C ILE A 10 13.18 -11.68 -6.84
N MET A 11 11.84 -11.74 -6.73
CA MET A 11 11.03 -10.59 -6.35
C MET A 11 11.34 -10.10 -4.93
N ASP A 12 11.56 -11.02 -3.99
CA ASP A 12 11.90 -10.69 -2.59
C ASP A 12 13.27 -10.00 -2.52
N ALA A 13 14.29 -10.58 -3.13
CA ALA A 13 15.62 -9.98 -3.18
C ALA A 13 15.62 -8.60 -3.88
N PHE A 14 14.78 -8.42 -4.90
CA PHE A 14 14.62 -7.13 -5.55
C PHE A 14 13.94 -6.11 -4.63
N ALA A 15 12.87 -6.52 -3.91
CA ALA A 15 12.17 -5.65 -2.97
C ALA A 15 13.07 -5.19 -1.83
N GLU A 16 13.93 -6.07 -1.29
CA GLU A 16 14.94 -5.74 -0.28
C GLU A 16 15.94 -4.70 -0.80
N GLN A 17 16.48 -4.88 -2.00
CA GLN A 17 17.40 -3.91 -2.59
C GLN A 17 16.69 -2.59 -2.91
N LEU A 18 15.43 -2.63 -3.35
CA LEU A 18 14.61 -1.44 -3.59
C LEU A 18 14.47 -0.59 -2.33
N ALA A 19 14.15 -1.23 -1.21
CA ALA A 19 14.04 -0.55 0.08
C ALA A 19 15.38 0.03 0.57
N ALA A 20 16.49 -0.68 0.33
CA ALA A 20 17.81 -0.28 0.81
C ALA A 20 18.48 0.83 -0.03
N THR A 21 18.30 0.81 -1.35
CA THR A 21 19.11 1.65 -2.28
C THR A 21 18.28 2.46 -3.28
N GLY A 22 16.95 2.33 -3.25
CA GLY A 22 16.04 2.88 -4.24
C GLY A 22 16.21 2.23 -5.63
N TYR A 23 15.30 2.52 -6.54
CA TYR A 23 15.28 1.89 -7.87
C TYR A 23 16.62 2.05 -8.64
N ARG A 24 17.25 3.23 -8.58
CA ARG A 24 18.50 3.48 -9.31
C ARG A 24 19.67 2.62 -8.82
N GLY A 25 19.72 2.33 -7.52
CA GLY A 25 20.78 1.55 -6.89
C GLY A 25 20.71 0.04 -7.14
N ILE A 26 19.59 -0.48 -7.65
CA ILE A 26 19.40 -1.93 -7.85
C ILE A 26 20.24 -2.44 -9.02
N SER A 27 20.94 -3.54 -8.78
CA SER A 27 21.68 -4.31 -9.78
C SER A 27 21.10 -5.72 -9.94
N LEU A 28 20.70 -6.10 -11.17
CA LEU A 28 20.24 -7.48 -11.44
C LEU A 28 21.31 -8.54 -11.14
N VAL A 29 22.59 -8.18 -11.23
CA VAL A 29 23.70 -9.07 -10.82
C VAL A 29 23.68 -9.25 -9.31
N GLY A 30 23.42 -8.17 -8.55
CA GLY A 30 23.25 -8.23 -7.09
C GLY A 30 22.05 -9.09 -6.68
N VAL A 31 20.89 -8.87 -7.31
CA VAL A 31 19.69 -9.70 -7.10
C VAL A 31 19.96 -11.18 -7.38
N GLY A 32 20.59 -11.50 -8.51
CA GLY A 32 20.95 -12.87 -8.84
C GLY A 32 21.87 -13.52 -7.80
N ARG A 33 22.87 -12.76 -7.32
CA ARG A 33 23.79 -13.24 -6.27
C ARG A 33 23.07 -13.53 -4.96
N SER A 34 22.11 -12.70 -4.53
CA SER A 34 21.33 -12.94 -3.31
C SER A 34 20.50 -14.22 -3.36
N VAL A 35 20.05 -14.62 -4.56
CA VAL A 35 19.21 -15.83 -4.78
C VAL A 35 20.05 -17.04 -5.20
N GLY A 36 21.34 -16.87 -5.45
CA GLY A 36 22.23 -17.95 -5.92
C GLY A 36 22.03 -18.33 -7.39
N ILE A 37 21.55 -17.40 -8.22
CA ILE A 37 21.33 -17.61 -9.66
C ILE A 37 22.14 -16.60 -10.49
N GLN A 38 22.32 -16.92 -11.78
CA GLN A 38 22.98 -16.01 -12.72
C GLN A 38 21.98 -15.08 -13.40
N LYS A 39 22.47 -13.92 -13.88
CA LYS A 39 21.67 -12.91 -14.59
C LYS A 39 20.79 -13.46 -15.73
N PRO A 40 21.22 -14.42 -16.58
CA PRO A 40 20.36 -15.03 -17.58
C PRO A 40 19.10 -15.69 -17.02
N SER A 41 19.18 -16.31 -15.82
CA SER A 41 18.03 -16.92 -15.17
C SER A 41 16.98 -15.87 -14.76
N ILE A 42 17.39 -14.65 -14.39
CA ILE A 42 16.46 -13.56 -14.11
C ILE A 42 15.68 -13.20 -15.38
N TYR A 43 16.35 -13.07 -16.55
CA TYR A 43 15.66 -12.76 -17.80
C TYR A 43 14.72 -13.86 -18.27
N HIS A 44 14.94 -15.12 -17.86
CA HIS A 44 13.97 -16.19 -18.10
C HIS A 44 12.62 -15.95 -17.39
N HIS A 45 12.65 -15.43 -16.15
CA HIS A 45 11.47 -15.11 -15.36
C HIS A 45 10.89 -13.71 -15.64
N PHE A 46 11.75 -12.77 -16.03
CA PHE A 46 11.44 -11.35 -16.25
C PHE A 46 12.14 -10.88 -17.53
N PRO A 47 11.56 -11.12 -18.72
CA PRO A 47 12.20 -10.82 -20.01
C PRO A 47 12.57 -9.35 -20.20
N GLY A 48 11.78 -8.40 -19.69
CA GLY A 48 12.09 -6.97 -19.67
C GLY A 48 13.07 -6.57 -18.57
N GLY A 49 13.62 -7.57 -17.84
CA GLY A 49 14.68 -7.35 -16.86
C GLY A 49 14.21 -6.56 -15.63
N LYS A 50 14.94 -5.48 -15.34
CA LYS A 50 14.72 -4.68 -14.13
C LYS A 50 13.34 -4.02 -14.09
N GLU A 51 12.83 -3.59 -15.23
CA GLU A 51 11.52 -2.95 -15.36
C GLU A 51 10.38 -3.93 -15.09
N ASP A 52 10.39 -5.11 -15.74
CA ASP A 52 9.38 -6.15 -15.51
C ASP A 52 9.37 -6.61 -14.05
N LEU A 53 10.56 -6.75 -13.48
CA LEU A 53 10.71 -7.16 -12.07
C LEU A 53 10.17 -6.08 -11.12
N TYR A 54 10.44 -4.81 -11.39
CA TYR A 54 9.89 -3.69 -10.63
C TYR A 54 8.36 -3.68 -10.68
N ILE A 55 7.78 -3.83 -11.88
CA ILE A 55 6.33 -3.88 -12.06
C ILE A 55 5.72 -5.06 -11.30
N ALA A 56 6.32 -6.25 -11.40
CA ALA A 56 5.83 -7.43 -10.69
C ALA A 56 5.87 -7.26 -9.16
N VAL A 57 6.92 -6.64 -8.64
CA VAL A 57 7.03 -6.33 -7.20
C VAL A 57 6.00 -5.28 -6.79
N ALA A 58 5.82 -4.22 -7.59
CA ALA A 58 4.83 -3.19 -7.34
C ALA A 58 3.40 -3.74 -7.35
N GLU A 59 3.05 -4.59 -8.33
CA GLU A 59 1.74 -5.25 -8.40
C GLU A 59 1.47 -6.14 -7.18
N ARG A 60 2.47 -6.93 -6.75
CA ARG A 60 2.36 -7.76 -5.55
C ARG A 60 2.08 -6.90 -4.32
N TYR A 61 2.87 -5.85 -4.13
CA TYR A 61 2.69 -4.89 -3.05
C TYR A 61 1.28 -4.26 -3.03
N ILE A 62 0.80 -3.79 -4.19
CA ILE A 62 -0.53 -3.19 -4.31
C ILE A 62 -1.63 -4.20 -3.95
N ARG A 63 -1.51 -5.47 -4.39
CA ARG A 63 -2.49 -6.51 -4.03
C ARG A 63 -2.48 -6.83 -2.55
N ASP A 64 -1.30 -6.97 -1.94
CA ASP A 64 -1.16 -7.29 -0.52
C ASP A 64 -1.72 -6.15 0.36
N VAL A 65 -1.37 -4.90 0.06
CA VAL A 65 -1.88 -3.75 0.80
C VAL A 65 -3.36 -3.54 0.54
N GLY A 66 -3.82 -3.67 -0.71
CA GLY A 66 -5.23 -3.58 -1.07
C GLY A 66 -6.09 -4.61 -0.34
N ALA A 67 -5.60 -5.84 -0.19
CA ALA A 67 -6.27 -6.87 0.60
C ALA A 67 -6.38 -6.48 2.09
N ARG A 68 -5.31 -5.91 2.67
CA ARG A 68 -5.33 -5.40 4.05
C ARG A 68 -6.27 -4.22 4.24
N ILE A 69 -6.31 -3.28 3.28
CA ILE A 69 -7.28 -2.17 3.27
C ILE A 69 -8.70 -2.72 3.25
N SER A 70 -8.99 -3.63 2.32
CA SER A 70 -10.33 -4.22 2.19
C SER A 70 -10.75 -4.96 3.47
N ALA A 71 -9.84 -5.72 4.08
CA ALA A 71 -10.10 -6.40 5.34
C ALA A 71 -10.36 -5.42 6.50
N ALA A 72 -9.59 -4.33 6.60
CA ALA A 72 -9.78 -3.29 7.62
C ALA A 72 -11.16 -2.62 7.48
N LEU A 73 -11.57 -2.29 6.25
CA LEU A 73 -12.86 -1.63 5.98
C LEU A 73 -14.08 -2.57 6.11
N ALA A 74 -13.91 -3.86 5.84
CA ALA A 74 -14.95 -4.88 6.01
C ALA A 74 -15.01 -5.44 7.44
N GLY A 75 -14.09 -5.08 8.31
CA GLY A 75 -14.00 -5.54 9.69
C GLY A 75 -15.23 -5.18 10.54
N PRO A 76 -15.41 -5.84 11.69
CA PRO A 76 -16.49 -5.55 12.61
C PRO A 76 -16.34 -4.16 13.24
N GLY A 77 -17.43 -3.62 13.75
CA GLY A 77 -17.43 -2.34 14.46
C GLY A 77 -18.00 -1.19 13.63
N ASP A 78 -18.02 -0.02 14.25
CA ASP A 78 -18.50 1.24 13.67
C ASP A 78 -17.43 1.92 12.79
N VAL A 79 -17.79 3.06 12.21
CA VAL A 79 -16.89 3.84 11.35
C VAL A 79 -15.58 4.20 12.07
N PRO A 80 -15.55 4.70 13.31
CA PRO A 80 -14.31 4.96 14.04
C PRO A 80 -13.41 3.73 14.16
N HIS A 81 -13.97 2.56 14.45
CA HIS A 81 -13.21 1.32 14.61
C HIS A 81 -12.54 0.88 13.30
N ARG A 82 -13.28 0.93 12.18
CA ARG A 82 -12.75 0.60 10.84
C ARG A 82 -11.72 1.62 10.37
N LEU A 83 -11.90 2.91 10.69
CA LEU A 83 -10.90 3.95 10.43
C LEU A 83 -9.62 3.72 11.23
N HIS A 84 -9.71 3.23 12.48
CA HIS A 84 -8.54 2.86 13.27
C HIS A 84 -7.76 1.72 12.60
N ALA A 85 -8.43 0.66 12.16
CA ALA A 85 -7.81 -0.44 11.43
C ALA A 85 -7.16 0.05 10.12
N LEU A 86 -7.85 0.92 9.37
CA LEU A 86 -7.30 1.53 8.15
C LEU A 86 -6.08 2.41 8.45
N ALA A 87 -6.11 3.22 9.51
CA ALA A 87 -4.98 4.05 9.91
C ALA A 87 -3.74 3.20 10.23
N THR A 88 -3.92 2.08 10.91
CA THR A 88 -2.84 1.12 11.21
C THR A 88 -2.23 0.54 9.93
N VAL A 89 -3.08 0.20 8.93
CA VAL A 89 -2.59 -0.25 7.62
C VAL A 89 -1.82 0.86 6.91
N ALA A 90 -2.34 2.10 6.89
CA ALA A 90 -1.75 3.22 6.18
C ALA A 90 -0.44 3.71 6.82
N ALA A 91 -0.37 3.75 8.16
CA ALA A 91 0.84 4.11 8.90
C ALA A 91 1.99 3.12 8.69
N GLY A 92 1.69 1.83 8.50
CA GLY A 92 2.69 0.81 8.16
C GLY A 92 3.29 0.91 6.75
N GLN A 93 2.86 1.88 5.95
CA GLN A 93 3.32 2.12 4.58
C GLN A 93 4.53 3.08 4.57
N HIS A 94 5.63 2.68 5.16
CA HIS A 94 6.90 3.40 5.08
C HIS A 94 7.64 2.97 3.81
N GLY A 95 7.32 3.59 2.70
CA GLY A 95 8.07 3.48 1.47
C GLY A 95 7.98 4.82 0.77
N ASP A 96 9.12 5.32 0.29
CA ASP A 96 9.12 6.42 -0.66
C ASP A 96 8.05 6.13 -1.71
N ALA A 97 7.28 7.16 -2.05
CA ALA A 97 6.24 7.05 -3.04
C ALA A 97 6.81 6.30 -4.25
N VAL A 98 6.47 5.02 -4.36
CA VAL A 98 6.80 4.24 -5.53
C VAL A 98 6.16 5.04 -6.65
N THR A 99 6.98 5.66 -7.49
CA THR A 99 6.49 6.36 -8.67
C THR A 99 5.94 5.26 -9.56
N PHE A 100 4.65 4.96 -9.34
CA PHE A 100 3.98 3.91 -10.09
C PHE A 100 3.96 4.32 -11.54
N GLU A 101 4.62 3.53 -12.36
CA GLU A 101 4.45 3.63 -13.79
C GLU A 101 2.96 3.52 -14.15
N GLN A 102 2.59 4.13 -15.24
CA GLN A 102 1.21 4.14 -15.75
C GLN A 102 0.58 2.72 -15.81
N ARG A 103 1.42 1.68 -15.94
CA ARG A 103 1.02 0.25 -16.00
C ARG A 103 0.41 -0.29 -14.70
N VAL A 104 0.77 0.24 -13.53
CA VAL A 104 0.23 -0.19 -12.23
C VAL A 104 -0.72 0.83 -11.61
N SER A 105 -0.86 2.02 -12.18
CA SER A 105 -1.71 3.09 -11.66
C SER A 105 -3.18 2.67 -11.57
N GLY A 106 -3.72 1.98 -12.57
CA GLY A 106 -5.09 1.47 -12.55
C GLY A 106 -5.34 0.47 -11.43
N LEU A 107 -4.37 -0.43 -11.19
CA LEU A 107 -4.45 -1.41 -10.10
C LEU A 107 -4.40 -0.72 -8.73
N TYR A 108 -3.54 0.27 -8.58
CA TYR A 108 -3.43 1.09 -7.37
C TYR A 108 -4.76 1.80 -7.06
N VAL A 109 -5.35 2.47 -8.05
CA VAL A 109 -6.65 3.12 -7.88
C VAL A 109 -7.72 2.09 -7.49
N ALA A 110 -7.81 0.98 -8.21
CA ALA A 110 -8.86 -0.03 -7.99
C ALA A 110 -8.77 -0.72 -6.64
N LEU A 111 -7.58 -1.05 -6.16
CA LEU A 111 -7.39 -1.86 -4.96
C LEU A 111 -7.06 -1.05 -3.69
N MET A 112 -6.49 0.14 -3.83
CA MET A 112 -6.08 0.94 -2.67
C MET A 112 -6.97 2.18 -2.46
N LEU A 113 -7.33 2.92 -3.51
CA LEU A 113 -8.08 4.16 -3.36
C LEU A 113 -9.60 3.95 -3.41
N ALA A 114 -10.10 3.24 -4.41
CA ALA A 114 -11.54 3.07 -4.61
C ALA A 114 -12.28 2.43 -3.43
N PRO A 115 -11.74 1.42 -2.71
CA PRO A 115 -12.39 0.89 -1.51
C PRO A 115 -12.54 1.92 -0.41
N VAL A 116 -11.52 2.78 -0.20
CA VAL A 116 -11.55 3.83 0.82
C VAL A 116 -12.53 4.95 0.43
N THR A 117 -12.53 5.36 -0.85
CA THR A 117 -13.49 6.35 -1.36
C THR A 117 -14.93 5.86 -1.16
N ARG A 118 -15.21 4.58 -1.49
CA ARG A 118 -16.54 3.98 -1.28
C ARG A 118 -16.93 3.96 0.19
N PHE A 119 -16.02 3.57 1.07
CA PHE A 119 -16.26 3.59 2.50
C PHE A 119 -16.68 4.98 3.01
N PHE A 120 -16.03 6.06 2.55
CA PHE A 120 -16.44 7.41 2.92
C PHE A 120 -17.76 7.86 2.26
N ALA A 121 -18.09 7.37 1.07
CA ALA A 121 -19.39 7.60 0.46
C ALA A 121 -20.52 6.97 1.30
N ASP A 122 -20.32 5.74 1.78
CA ASP A 122 -21.27 5.03 2.64
C ASP A 122 -21.41 5.75 3.99
N ALA A 123 -20.30 6.08 4.66
CA ALA A 123 -20.30 6.82 5.92
C ALA A 123 -20.95 8.21 5.83
N ARG A 124 -20.82 8.89 4.67
CA ARG A 124 -21.53 10.14 4.38
C ARG A 124 -23.04 9.90 4.23
N SER A 125 -23.44 8.86 3.53
CA SER A 125 -24.87 8.53 3.36
C SER A 125 -25.54 8.17 4.67
N GLU A 126 -24.79 7.59 5.60
CA GLU A 126 -25.22 7.28 6.98
C GLU A 126 -25.20 8.51 7.91
N GLY A 127 -24.73 9.65 7.45
CA GLY A 127 -24.64 10.90 8.23
C GLY A 127 -23.53 10.91 9.29
N VAL A 128 -22.57 9.99 9.20
CA VAL A 128 -21.45 9.90 10.15
C VAL A 128 -20.37 10.95 9.86
N VAL A 129 -20.14 11.25 8.57
CA VAL A 129 -19.18 12.26 8.11
C VAL A 129 -19.82 13.21 7.09
N THR A 130 -19.22 14.40 6.91
CA THR A 130 -19.58 15.39 5.89
C THR A 130 -18.39 15.70 5.02
N GLY A 131 -18.61 15.95 3.74
CA GLY A 131 -17.57 16.27 2.76
C GLY A 131 -17.60 15.33 1.55
N GLU A 132 -16.85 15.67 0.53
CA GLU A 132 -16.73 14.83 -0.66
C GLU A 132 -15.87 13.59 -0.37
N PRO A 133 -16.31 12.37 -0.76
CA PRO A 133 -15.64 11.12 -0.41
C PRO A 133 -14.16 11.05 -0.82
N GLU A 134 -13.82 11.58 -2.00
CA GLU A 134 -12.43 11.64 -2.48
C GLU A 134 -11.56 12.59 -1.64
N PHE A 135 -12.12 13.72 -1.20
CA PHE A 135 -11.43 14.63 -0.29
C PHE A 135 -11.20 13.97 1.06
N LEU A 136 -12.21 13.32 1.63
CA LEU A 136 -12.12 12.61 2.91
C LEU A 136 -11.10 11.48 2.85
N MET A 137 -11.11 10.70 1.77
CA MET A 137 -10.12 9.63 1.53
C MET A 137 -8.69 10.20 1.50
N ASN A 138 -8.44 11.25 0.71
CA ASN A 138 -7.11 11.86 0.61
C ASN A 138 -6.65 12.44 1.95
N ALA A 139 -7.51 13.22 2.62
CA ALA A 139 -7.21 13.82 3.92
C ALA A 139 -6.87 12.76 4.97
N PHE A 140 -7.69 11.70 5.06
CA PHE A 140 -7.47 10.62 6.01
C PHE A 140 -6.18 9.85 5.75
N LEU A 141 -5.91 9.45 4.51
CA LEU A 141 -4.70 8.71 4.16
C LEU A 141 -3.42 9.52 4.40
N HIS A 142 -3.46 10.83 4.16
CA HIS A 142 -2.33 11.71 4.46
C HIS A 142 -2.08 11.84 5.96
N LEU A 143 -3.14 12.04 6.75
CA LEU A 143 -3.04 12.07 8.21
C LEU A 143 -2.53 10.74 8.77
N ALA A 144 -3.07 9.62 8.27
CA ALA A 144 -2.69 8.29 8.75
C ALA A 144 -1.21 7.97 8.48
N ARG A 145 -0.65 8.41 7.35
CA ARG A 145 0.79 8.26 7.05
C ARG A 145 1.70 9.10 7.95
N ALA A 146 1.17 10.18 8.54
CA ALA A 146 1.90 11.00 9.49
C ALA A 146 1.89 10.42 10.92
N ALA A 147 1.14 9.34 11.17
CA ALA A 147 1.10 8.69 12.46
C ALA A 147 2.45 8.03 12.78
N ASP A 148 2.96 8.30 13.97
CA ASP A 148 4.13 7.60 14.49
C ASP A 148 3.72 6.18 14.92
N LEU A 149 4.28 5.16 14.29
CA LEU A 149 4.01 3.75 14.64
C LEU A 149 4.68 3.30 15.95
N THR A 150 5.62 4.07 16.46
CA THR A 150 6.21 3.80 17.79
C THR A 150 5.27 4.19 18.93
N ASP A 151 4.25 5.02 18.64
CA ASP A 151 3.17 5.38 19.56
C ASP A 151 1.94 4.51 19.26
N GLU A 152 1.65 3.54 20.13
CA GLU A 152 0.46 2.68 20.01
C GLU A 152 -0.86 3.47 19.95
N THR A 153 -0.87 4.70 20.45
CA THR A 153 -2.02 5.61 20.42
C THR A 153 -2.11 6.42 19.13
N GLY A 154 -1.08 6.41 18.29
CA GLY A 154 -0.98 7.18 17.05
C GLY A 154 -2.19 7.03 16.14
N PRO A 155 -2.59 5.81 15.72
CA PRO A 155 -3.76 5.59 14.89
C PRO A 155 -5.06 6.10 15.52
N ALA A 156 -5.26 5.91 16.83
CA ALA A 156 -6.46 6.37 17.53
C ALA A 156 -6.55 7.91 17.56
N ARG A 157 -5.44 8.59 17.77
CA ARG A 157 -5.35 10.08 17.75
C ARG A 157 -5.65 10.64 16.36
N ILE A 158 -5.15 9.99 15.30
CA ILE A 158 -5.44 10.37 13.92
C ILE A 158 -6.95 10.25 13.63
N VAL A 159 -7.57 9.14 14.03
CA VAL A 159 -9.01 8.94 13.86
C VAL A 159 -9.82 9.99 14.61
N ALA A 160 -9.47 10.29 15.87
CA ALA A 160 -10.15 11.31 16.65
C ALA A 160 -10.03 12.69 15.97
N LEU A 161 -8.82 13.11 15.61
CA LEU A 161 -8.57 14.39 14.92
C LEU A 161 -9.34 14.49 13.60
N PHE A 162 -9.33 13.42 12.79
CA PHE A 162 -10.04 13.42 11.51
C PHE A 162 -11.56 13.52 11.70
N LEU A 163 -12.13 12.74 12.62
CA LEU A 163 -13.58 12.74 12.87
C LEU A 163 -14.07 14.06 13.48
N ASP A 164 -13.29 14.70 14.34
CA ASP A 164 -13.65 16.02 14.89
C ASP A 164 -13.78 17.08 13.79
N GLY A 165 -12.99 16.98 12.71
CA GLY A 165 -13.08 17.85 11.54
C GLY A 165 -14.17 17.44 10.52
N ALA A 166 -14.50 16.15 10.45
CA ALA A 166 -15.37 15.60 9.41
C ALA A 166 -16.83 15.35 9.88
N ARG A 167 -17.14 15.50 11.18
CA ARG A 167 -18.50 15.33 11.69
C ARG A 167 -19.44 16.43 11.21
N PRO A 168 -20.73 16.11 10.98
CA PRO A 168 -21.77 17.12 10.77
C PRO A 168 -21.80 18.07 11.95
N ARG A 169 -21.80 19.37 11.66
CA ARG A 169 -22.05 20.41 12.67
C ARG A 169 -23.57 20.51 12.87
N ALA A 170 -24.01 20.48 14.13
CA ALA A 170 -25.40 20.70 14.48
C ALA A 170 -25.88 22.08 14.06
#